data_9522afdb44434b14229da0f953441d91
#
_entry.id   9522afdb44434b14229da0f953441d91
#
_cell.length_a   1.000
_cell.length_b   1.000
_cell.length_c   1.000
_cell.angle_alpha   90.00
_cell.angle_beta   90.00
_cell.angle_gamma   90.00
#
_symmetry.space_group_name_H-M   'P 1'
#
loop_
_entity.id
_entity.type
_entity.pdbx_description
1 polymer ?
#
loop_
_entity_poly.entity_id
_entity_poly.type
_entity_poly.pdbx_seq_one_letter_code
_entity_poly.pdbx_strand_id
1 'polypeptide(L)'
;AYEICACLVGLGDVYKRQLWNYYHRCGHKTDFWQRLFKLMRENRTSSNNPGVKQLLFARMASEAAQEDLTEFFEMWGFFVTVDTQIDQYGSYQYTVTKEMIENTKKAMAKYPKKAKPFYYLEDRKKGDIGLDTTPPDVGHYTQFQRIRPITKDIKGNINGREVSITNGDEAVAFELREKDANGKLLYFSTFIKFEVPLTVSLTYAKLYAVQADGKRILLEE
;
A
#
# COMPACT_ATOMS: atom_id res chain seq x y z
N ALA A 1 14.41 -5.46 11.51
CA ALA A 1 13.29 -6.16 12.16
C ALA A 1 12.57 -5.24 13.16
N TYR A 2 13.30 -4.48 13.98
CA TYR A 2 12.71 -3.56 14.97
C TYR A 2 11.93 -2.40 14.32
N GLU A 3 12.42 -1.88 13.21
CA GLU A 3 11.75 -0.82 12.44
C GLU A 3 10.44 -1.28 11.81
N ILE A 4 10.39 -2.53 11.34
CA ILE A 4 9.16 -3.12 10.77
C ILE A 4 8.12 -3.32 11.87
N CYS A 5 8.54 -3.69 13.08
CA CYS A 5 7.64 -3.92 14.20
C CYS A 5 7.07 -2.61 14.79
N ALA A 6 7.92 -1.58 14.91
CA ALA A 6 7.48 -0.23 15.28
C ALA A 6 6.56 0.38 14.22
N CYS A 7 6.83 0.11 12.94
CA CYS A 7 5.94 0.46 11.84
C CYS A 7 4.57 -0.23 11.93
N LEU A 8 4.50 -1.50 12.33
CA LEU A 8 3.23 -2.22 12.45
C LEU A 8 2.35 -1.70 13.59
N VAL A 9 2.93 -1.15 14.64
CA VAL A 9 2.18 -0.62 15.79
C VAL A 9 1.83 0.86 15.61
N GLY A 10 2.73 1.67 15.05
CA GLY A 10 2.48 3.09 14.75
C GLY A 10 1.79 3.32 13.41
N LEU A 11 2.02 2.46 12.41
CA LEU A 11 1.39 2.52 11.08
C LEU A 11 0.08 1.71 11.01
N GLY A 12 -0.28 0.97 12.07
CA GLY A 12 -1.54 0.21 12.11
C GLY A 12 -2.78 1.07 11.82
N ASP A 13 -2.71 2.35 12.09
CA ASP A 13 -3.76 3.30 11.77
C ASP A 13 -3.67 3.82 10.33
N VAL A 14 -2.49 3.87 9.72
CA VAL A 14 -2.31 4.46 8.40
C VAL A 14 -2.90 3.58 7.30
N TYR A 15 -2.59 2.27 7.23
CA TYR A 15 -3.19 1.39 6.23
C TYR A 15 -4.70 1.20 6.45
N LYS A 16 -5.17 1.15 7.70
CA LYS A 16 -6.60 1.13 8.02
C LYS A 16 -7.28 2.41 7.54
N ARG A 17 -6.63 3.55 7.75
CA ARG A 17 -7.09 4.86 7.31
C ARG A 17 -7.17 4.95 5.79
N GLN A 18 -6.22 4.35 5.06
CA GLN A 18 -6.29 4.25 3.60
C GLN A 18 -7.49 3.42 3.15
N LEU A 19 -7.70 2.23 3.74
CA LEU A 19 -8.87 1.40 3.45
C LEU A 19 -10.19 2.14 3.77
N TRP A 20 -10.23 2.86 4.91
CA TRP A 20 -11.38 3.68 5.28
C TRP A 20 -11.68 4.75 4.23
N ASN A 21 -10.68 5.51 3.83
CA ASN A 21 -10.87 6.58 2.87
C ASN A 21 -11.35 6.04 1.53
N TYR A 22 -10.69 5.01 1.04
CA TYR A 22 -11.02 4.45 -0.26
C TYR A 22 -12.43 3.84 -0.28
N TYR A 23 -12.71 2.90 0.61
CA TYR A 23 -13.97 2.16 0.57
C TYR A 23 -15.15 2.97 1.09
N HIS A 24 -14.98 3.68 2.20
CA HIS A 24 -16.09 4.39 2.83
C HIS A 24 -16.26 5.81 2.31
N ARG A 25 -15.22 6.64 2.46
CA ARG A 25 -15.34 8.06 2.12
C ARG A 25 -15.45 8.32 0.61
N CYS A 26 -14.71 7.57 -0.21
CA CYS A 26 -14.82 7.67 -1.67
C CYS A 26 -15.97 6.84 -2.25
N GLY A 27 -16.72 6.11 -1.42
CA GLY A 27 -17.93 5.41 -1.82
C GLY A 27 -17.71 4.16 -2.67
N HIS A 28 -16.48 3.62 -2.73
CA HIS A 28 -16.20 2.45 -3.56
C HIS A 28 -16.82 1.16 -3.02
N LYS A 29 -16.93 1.05 -1.67
CA LYS A 29 -17.63 -0.03 -1.00
C LYS A 29 -18.02 0.39 0.42
N THR A 30 -19.14 1.04 0.56
CA THR A 30 -19.58 1.67 1.82
C THR A 30 -19.88 0.67 2.93
N ASP A 31 -20.15 -0.60 2.61
CA ASP A 31 -20.36 -1.70 3.55
C ASP A 31 -19.08 -2.45 3.94
N PHE A 32 -17.92 -2.03 3.44
CA PHE A 32 -16.63 -2.71 3.67
C PHE A 32 -16.35 -2.91 5.16
N TRP A 33 -16.47 -1.88 5.97
CA TRP A 33 -16.15 -1.94 7.40
C TRP A 33 -17.13 -2.79 8.18
N GLN A 34 -18.42 -2.70 7.88
CA GLN A 34 -19.44 -3.53 8.51
C GLN A 34 -19.16 -5.02 8.23
N ARG A 35 -18.82 -5.37 6.98
CA ARG A 35 -18.45 -6.70 6.57
C ARG A 35 -17.16 -7.17 7.25
N LEU A 36 -16.12 -6.33 7.26
CA LEU A 36 -14.85 -6.65 7.90
C LEU A 36 -15.03 -6.92 9.40
N PHE A 37 -15.73 -6.06 10.12
CA PHE A 37 -15.98 -6.27 11.55
C PHE A 37 -16.85 -7.50 11.83
N LYS A 38 -17.79 -7.83 10.94
CA LYS A 38 -18.55 -9.08 11.03
C LYS A 38 -17.60 -10.27 10.89
N LEU A 39 -16.79 -10.31 9.84
CA LEU A 39 -15.80 -11.38 9.60
C LEU A 39 -14.83 -11.53 10.79
N MET A 40 -14.33 -10.42 11.35
CA MET A 40 -13.44 -10.45 12.53
C MET A 40 -14.10 -11.05 13.77
N ARG A 41 -15.41 -10.87 13.97
CA ARG A 41 -16.15 -11.50 15.06
C ARG A 41 -16.38 -12.98 14.83
N GLU A 42 -16.68 -13.37 13.61
CA GLU A 42 -16.99 -14.75 13.22
C GLU A 42 -15.73 -15.62 13.09
N ASN A 43 -14.58 -15.03 12.73
CA ASN A 43 -13.32 -15.73 12.51
C ASN A 43 -12.26 -15.36 13.56
N ARG A 44 -12.65 -15.41 14.83
CA ARG A 44 -11.70 -15.16 15.94
C ARG A 44 -10.62 -16.23 15.97
N THR A 45 -9.38 -15.79 16.19
CA THR A 45 -8.27 -16.71 16.48
C THR A 45 -7.92 -16.67 17.96
N SER A 46 -7.64 -17.84 18.53
CA SER A 46 -7.07 -17.99 19.88
C SER A 46 -5.56 -17.77 19.91
N SER A 47 -4.92 -17.59 18.75
CA SER A 47 -3.49 -17.39 18.69
C SER A 47 -3.06 -16.08 19.33
N ASN A 48 -2.04 -16.13 20.19
CA ASN A 48 -1.38 -14.96 20.74
C ASN A 48 -0.30 -14.39 19.80
N ASN A 49 0.03 -15.09 18.72
CA ASN A 49 0.99 -14.63 17.71
C ASN A 49 0.43 -13.44 16.92
N PRO A 50 1.05 -12.23 17.01
CA PRO A 50 0.62 -11.07 16.24
C PRO A 50 0.69 -11.29 14.72
N GLY A 51 1.63 -12.10 14.24
CA GLY A 51 1.78 -12.43 12.82
C GLY A 51 0.56 -13.19 12.26
N VAL A 52 0.00 -14.13 13.05
CA VAL A 52 -1.25 -14.81 12.67
C VAL A 52 -2.40 -13.81 12.56
N LYS A 53 -2.52 -12.90 13.54
CA LYS A 53 -3.59 -11.87 13.53
C LYS A 53 -3.46 -10.91 12.36
N GLN A 54 -2.23 -10.51 12.02
CA GLN A 54 -1.93 -9.65 10.87
C GLN A 54 -2.34 -10.30 9.55
N LEU A 55 -1.95 -11.54 9.31
CA LEU A 55 -2.29 -12.26 8.09
C LEU A 55 -3.79 -12.57 7.99
N LEU A 56 -4.42 -12.87 9.13
CA LEU A 56 -5.87 -13.06 9.19
C LEU A 56 -6.61 -11.77 8.84
N PHE A 57 -6.13 -10.61 9.32
CA PHE A 57 -6.69 -9.31 8.97
C PHE A 57 -6.62 -9.06 7.45
N ALA A 58 -5.48 -9.33 6.81
CA ALA A 58 -5.31 -9.15 5.37
C ALA A 58 -6.30 -10.00 4.56
N ARG A 59 -6.49 -11.27 4.96
CA ARG A 59 -7.49 -12.17 4.34
C ARG A 59 -8.91 -11.63 4.49
N MET A 60 -9.30 -11.26 5.71
CA MET A 60 -10.65 -10.76 5.98
C MET A 60 -10.90 -9.41 5.29
N ALA A 61 -9.88 -8.56 5.15
CA ALA A 61 -10.00 -7.32 4.40
C ALA A 61 -10.26 -7.58 2.91
N SER A 62 -9.54 -8.54 2.29
CA SER A 62 -9.79 -8.95 0.90
C SER A 62 -11.19 -9.55 0.74
N GLU A 63 -11.63 -10.36 1.69
CA GLU A 63 -12.99 -10.93 1.67
C GLU A 63 -14.07 -9.85 1.84
N ALA A 64 -13.89 -8.91 2.74
CA ALA A 64 -14.82 -7.80 2.92
C ALA A 64 -14.90 -6.90 1.68
N ALA A 65 -13.74 -6.64 1.07
CA ALA A 65 -13.63 -5.88 -0.16
C ALA A 65 -14.19 -6.64 -1.38
N GLN A 66 -14.15 -7.98 -1.38
CA GLN A 66 -14.34 -8.83 -2.55
C GLN A 66 -13.32 -8.50 -3.65
N GLU A 67 -12.10 -8.16 -3.23
CA GLU A 67 -10.99 -7.78 -4.10
C GLU A 67 -9.69 -8.39 -3.57
N ASP A 68 -8.78 -8.77 -4.47
CA ASP A 68 -7.44 -9.20 -4.10
C ASP A 68 -6.60 -7.99 -3.66
N LEU A 69 -6.40 -7.85 -2.36
CA LEU A 69 -5.60 -6.80 -1.75
C LEU A 69 -4.14 -7.23 -1.48
N THR A 70 -3.66 -8.30 -2.12
CA THR A 70 -2.31 -8.83 -1.88
C THR A 70 -1.24 -7.76 -2.11
N GLU A 71 -1.30 -7.04 -3.21
CA GLU A 71 -0.31 -6.01 -3.54
C GLU A 71 -0.34 -4.86 -2.52
N PHE A 72 -1.53 -4.45 -2.08
CA PHE A 72 -1.67 -3.44 -1.02
C PHE A 72 -0.97 -3.86 0.27
N PHE A 73 -1.26 -5.06 0.78
CA PHE A 73 -0.65 -5.54 2.01
C PHE A 73 0.84 -5.89 1.86
N GLU A 74 1.30 -6.24 0.66
CA GLU A 74 2.72 -6.43 0.36
C GLU A 74 3.50 -5.12 0.50
N MET A 75 2.96 -4.01 0.00
CA MET A 75 3.55 -2.68 0.16
C MET A 75 3.65 -2.26 1.64
N TRP A 76 2.68 -2.66 2.45
CA TRP A 76 2.67 -2.38 3.89
C TRP A 76 3.49 -3.38 4.72
N GLY A 77 4.26 -4.26 4.07
CA GLY A 77 5.16 -5.18 4.74
C GLY A 77 4.48 -6.34 5.47
N PHE A 78 3.23 -6.67 5.15
CA PHE A 78 2.52 -7.78 5.79
C PHE A 78 3.11 -9.14 5.46
N PHE A 79 3.77 -9.28 4.32
CA PHE A 79 4.27 -10.54 3.78
C PHE A 79 5.79 -10.66 3.89
N VAL A 80 6.33 -10.27 5.03
CA VAL A 80 7.74 -10.44 5.38
C VAL A 80 7.86 -11.54 6.41
N THR A 81 8.78 -12.48 6.19
CA THR A 81 9.07 -13.51 7.18
C THR A 81 9.72 -12.89 8.42
N VAL A 82 9.20 -13.20 9.57
CA VAL A 82 9.65 -12.70 10.87
C VAL A 82 9.61 -13.83 11.88
N ASP A 83 10.62 -13.87 12.76
CA ASP A 83 10.61 -14.69 13.95
C ASP A 83 11.35 -13.94 15.05
N THR A 84 10.60 -13.27 15.92
CA THR A 84 11.16 -12.42 16.96
C THR A 84 10.21 -12.32 18.16
N GLN A 85 10.74 -11.99 19.31
CA GLN A 85 9.96 -11.67 20.49
C GLN A 85 9.65 -10.16 20.52
N ILE A 86 8.42 -9.83 20.84
CA ILE A 86 7.97 -8.44 21.00
C ILE A 86 7.51 -8.25 22.44
N ASP A 87 8.09 -7.26 23.11
CA ASP A 87 7.73 -6.85 24.47
C ASP A 87 6.97 -5.52 24.43
N GLN A 88 5.71 -5.59 23.98
CA GLN A 88 4.83 -4.42 23.93
C GLN A 88 3.42 -4.80 24.38
N TYR A 89 2.95 -4.20 25.47
CA TYR A 89 1.70 -4.58 26.15
C TYR A 89 1.63 -6.07 26.54
N GLY A 90 2.79 -6.68 26.81
CA GLY A 90 3.01 -8.10 27.06
C GLY A 90 4.11 -8.66 26.15
N SER A 91 4.61 -9.86 26.51
CA SER A 91 5.64 -10.56 25.75
C SER A 91 4.97 -11.55 24.79
N TYR A 92 5.22 -11.38 23.49
CA TYR A 92 4.62 -12.19 22.42
C TYR A 92 5.68 -12.68 21.44
N GLN A 93 5.58 -13.95 21.06
CA GLN A 93 6.35 -14.45 19.91
C GLN A 93 5.66 -13.99 18.62
N TYR A 94 6.33 -13.14 17.85
CA TYR A 94 5.87 -12.67 16.55
C TYR A 94 6.54 -13.50 15.46
N THR A 95 5.77 -14.43 14.90
CA THR A 95 6.25 -15.33 13.87
C THR A 95 5.39 -15.21 12.63
N VAL A 96 6.02 -14.98 11.48
CA VAL A 96 5.42 -15.05 10.14
C VAL A 96 6.31 -15.94 9.29
N THR A 97 5.84 -17.11 8.93
CA THR A 97 6.56 -18.06 8.10
C THR A 97 6.22 -17.87 6.61
N LYS A 98 7.10 -18.39 5.75
CA LYS A 98 6.87 -18.40 4.30
C LYS A 98 5.57 -19.13 3.93
N GLU A 99 5.32 -20.27 4.57
CA GLU A 99 4.08 -21.05 4.37
C GLU A 99 2.83 -20.25 4.75
N MET A 100 2.85 -19.54 5.89
CA MET A 100 1.74 -18.67 6.32
C MET A 100 1.47 -17.57 5.29
N ILE A 101 2.51 -16.97 4.73
CA ILE A 101 2.39 -15.95 3.68
C ILE A 101 1.76 -16.55 2.43
N GLU A 102 2.27 -17.67 1.94
CA GLU A 102 1.78 -18.35 0.72
C GLU A 102 0.31 -18.73 0.87
N ASN A 103 -0.08 -19.33 2.00
CA ASN A 103 -1.45 -19.68 2.30
C ASN A 103 -2.37 -18.46 2.36
N THR A 104 -1.89 -17.36 2.91
CA THR A 104 -2.62 -16.09 2.95
C THR A 104 -2.83 -15.52 1.56
N LYS A 105 -1.78 -15.41 0.76
CA LYS A 105 -1.86 -14.92 -0.63
C LYS A 105 -2.79 -15.79 -1.49
N LYS A 106 -2.70 -17.13 -1.34
CA LYS A 106 -3.60 -18.05 -2.03
C LYS A 106 -5.07 -17.85 -1.66
N ALA A 107 -5.34 -17.56 -0.39
CA ALA A 107 -6.70 -17.27 0.06
C ALA A 107 -7.24 -15.93 -0.47
N MET A 108 -6.38 -14.92 -0.62
CA MET A 108 -6.72 -13.59 -1.15
C MET A 108 -6.92 -13.63 -2.67
N ALA A 109 -6.12 -14.40 -3.38
CA ALA A 109 -6.18 -14.58 -4.84
C ALA A 109 -7.48 -15.21 -5.36
N LYS A 110 -8.38 -15.64 -4.47
CA LYS A 110 -9.75 -16.06 -4.84
C LYS A 110 -10.60 -14.90 -5.35
N TYR A 111 -10.25 -13.69 -4.99
CA TYR A 111 -10.94 -12.47 -5.38
C TYR A 111 -10.27 -11.83 -6.60
N PRO A 112 -11.05 -11.11 -7.44
CA PRO A 112 -10.49 -10.46 -8.60
C PRO A 112 -9.53 -9.34 -8.20
N LYS A 113 -8.44 -9.18 -8.95
CA LYS A 113 -7.60 -8.00 -8.88
C LYS A 113 -8.35 -6.79 -9.40
N LYS A 114 -8.17 -5.66 -8.74
CA LYS A 114 -8.76 -4.41 -9.19
C LYS A 114 -8.05 -3.89 -10.43
N ALA A 115 -8.83 -3.52 -11.45
CA ALA A 115 -8.28 -2.97 -12.68
C ALA A 115 -7.55 -1.62 -12.48
N LYS A 116 -7.99 -0.85 -11.48
CA LYS A 116 -7.38 0.43 -11.08
C LYS A 116 -7.14 0.42 -9.59
N PRO A 117 -6.00 -0.05 -9.12
CA PRO A 117 -5.69 -0.10 -7.70
C PRO A 117 -5.53 1.31 -7.11
N PHE A 118 -5.85 1.41 -5.83
CA PHE A 118 -5.86 2.65 -5.05
C PHE A 118 -4.73 2.72 -4.02
N TYR A 119 -3.67 1.97 -4.20
CA TYR A 119 -2.66 1.65 -3.18
C TYR A 119 -2.03 2.86 -2.50
N TYR A 120 -1.94 3.97 -3.23
CA TYR A 120 -1.38 5.20 -2.73
C TYR A 120 -2.46 6.26 -2.61
N LEU A 121 -2.85 6.55 -1.38
CA LEU A 121 -3.75 7.66 -1.11
C LEU A 121 -2.95 8.92 -0.81
N GLU A 122 -3.33 10.01 -1.44
CA GLU A 122 -2.73 11.31 -1.23
C GLU A 122 -3.01 11.81 0.19
N ASP A 123 -1.98 12.04 0.97
CA ASP A 123 -2.07 12.53 2.36
C ASP A 123 -1.21 13.80 2.58
N ARG A 124 -0.61 14.33 1.52
CA ARG A 124 0.20 15.54 1.58
C ARG A 124 -0.66 16.77 1.75
N LYS A 125 -0.18 17.72 2.51
CA LYS A 125 -0.89 18.97 2.78
C LYS A 125 -0.88 19.88 1.54
N LYS A 126 -1.88 20.79 1.48
CA LYS A 126 -1.82 21.94 0.59
C LYS A 126 -0.47 22.66 0.81
N GLY A 127 0.20 22.97 -0.26
CA GLY A 127 1.52 23.59 -0.22
C GLY A 127 2.68 22.60 -0.36
N ASP A 128 2.54 21.36 0.13
CA ASP A 128 3.58 20.34 -0.03
C ASP A 128 3.72 19.89 -1.50
N ILE A 129 2.65 20.01 -2.27
CA ILE A 129 2.57 19.60 -3.67
C ILE A 129 1.97 20.68 -4.57
N GLY A 130 1.89 21.92 -4.12
CA GLY A 130 1.31 23.01 -4.90
C GLY A 130 -0.19 22.89 -5.14
N LEU A 131 -0.88 22.01 -4.46
CA LEU A 131 -2.32 21.84 -4.60
C LEU A 131 -3.07 23.03 -3.97
N ASP A 132 -3.76 23.79 -4.81
CA ASP A 132 -4.62 24.88 -4.34
C ASP A 132 -6.01 24.37 -3.96
N THR A 133 -6.09 23.55 -2.93
CA THR A 133 -7.35 23.00 -2.49
C THR A 133 -7.52 23.02 -1.01
N THR A 134 -8.63 23.43 -0.66
CA THR A 134 -9.19 23.56 0.67
C THR A 134 -10.37 22.63 0.83
N PRO A 135 -10.87 22.43 2.00
CA PRO A 135 -10.49 23.04 3.26
C PRO A 135 -9.43 22.23 4.01
N PRO A 136 -8.58 22.87 4.80
CA PRO A 136 -7.52 22.18 5.55
C PRO A 136 -8.04 21.25 6.66
N ASP A 137 -9.24 21.49 7.13
CA ASP A 137 -9.91 20.78 8.21
C ASP A 137 -10.62 19.50 7.78
N VAL A 138 -10.85 19.28 6.49
CA VAL A 138 -11.52 18.07 5.99
C VAL A 138 -10.53 16.94 5.69
N GLY A 139 -9.25 17.18 5.88
CA GLY A 139 -8.18 16.25 5.54
C GLY A 139 -8.07 16.03 4.02
N HIS A 140 -6.89 15.74 3.57
CA HIS A 140 -6.54 15.60 2.15
C HIS A 140 -7.31 14.49 1.44
N TYR A 141 -7.91 13.59 2.18
CA TYR A 141 -8.66 12.44 1.69
C TYR A 141 -9.94 12.78 0.93
N THR A 142 -10.54 13.91 1.16
CA THR A 142 -11.72 14.36 0.38
C THR A 142 -11.35 14.74 -1.05
N GLN A 143 -10.09 14.99 -1.29
CA GLN A 143 -9.59 15.36 -2.61
C GLN A 143 -9.50 14.17 -3.56
N PHE A 144 -9.48 12.94 -3.05
CA PHE A 144 -9.54 11.73 -3.89
C PHE A 144 -10.83 11.58 -4.66
N GLN A 145 -11.88 12.25 -4.27
CA GLN A 145 -13.08 12.36 -5.08
C GLN A 145 -12.85 13.20 -6.34
N ARG A 146 -11.84 14.07 -6.31
CA ARG A 146 -11.40 14.86 -7.46
C ARG A 146 -10.11 14.24 -7.99
N ILE A 147 -10.25 13.19 -8.77
CA ILE A 147 -9.12 12.60 -9.50
C ILE A 147 -8.44 13.72 -10.27
N ARG A 148 -7.20 14.00 -9.89
CA ARG A 148 -6.36 14.94 -10.63
C ARG A 148 -5.53 14.16 -11.61
N PRO A 149 -5.72 14.39 -12.91
CA PRO A 149 -4.83 13.84 -13.88
C PRO A 149 -3.44 14.45 -13.72
N ILE A 150 -2.42 13.68 -14.02
CA ILE A 150 -1.08 14.20 -14.24
C ILE A 150 -1.11 14.98 -15.55
N THR A 151 -0.85 16.29 -15.48
CA THR A 151 -0.88 17.19 -16.61
C THR A 151 0.52 17.59 -17.07
N LYS A 152 1.50 17.51 -16.18
CA LYS A 152 2.90 17.82 -16.47
C LYS A 152 3.60 16.67 -17.14
N ASP A 153 4.57 16.99 -17.99
CA ASP A 153 5.51 16.02 -18.53
C ASP A 153 6.47 15.58 -17.41
N ILE A 154 6.13 14.45 -16.77
CA ILE A 154 6.95 13.85 -15.71
C ILE A 154 8.03 13.01 -16.36
N LYS A 155 9.27 13.23 -15.96
CA LYS A 155 10.42 12.45 -16.43
C LYS A 155 11.11 11.78 -15.26
N GLY A 156 11.44 10.50 -15.45
CA GLY A 156 12.23 9.72 -14.51
C GLY A 156 13.63 9.47 -15.06
N ASN A 157 14.61 9.47 -14.20
CA ASN A 157 15.96 9.06 -14.52
C ASN A 157 16.43 8.05 -13.47
N ILE A 158 16.97 6.93 -13.94
CA ILE A 158 17.57 5.88 -13.10
C ILE A 158 19.07 5.86 -13.40
N ASN A 159 19.87 6.31 -12.43
CA ASN A 159 21.33 6.25 -12.51
C ASN A 159 21.85 5.23 -11.48
N GLY A 160 22.19 4.04 -11.96
CA GLY A 160 22.53 2.92 -11.09
C GLY A 160 21.33 2.54 -10.21
N ARG A 161 21.33 2.94 -8.94
CA ARG A 161 20.23 2.73 -8.00
C ARG A 161 19.53 4.00 -7.56
N GLU A 162 20.08 5.14 -7.90
CA GLU A 162 19.46 6.43 -7.62
C GLU A 162 18.39 6.71 -8.67
N VAL A 163 17.20 7.06 -8.20
CA VAL A 163 16.07 7.49 -9.03
C VAL A 163 15.80 8.95 -8.76
N SER A 164 15.68 9.74 -9.81
CA SER A 164 15.29 11.14 -9.74
C SER A 164 14.14 11.42 -10.69
N ILE A 165 13.17 12.19 -10.22
CA ILE A 165 11.94 12.51 -10.94
C ILE A 165 11.86 14.02 -11.14
N THR A 166 11.60 14.45 -12.34
CA THR A 166 11.32 15.85 -12.68
C THR A 166 9.82 16.04 -12.85
N ASN A 167 9.28 17.15 -12.34
CA ASN A 167 7.84 17.47 -12.37
C ASN A 167 6.95 16.43 -11.68
N GLY A 168 7.47 15.72 -10.67
CA GLY A 168 6.77 14.60 -10.02
C GLY A 168 5.70 15.00 -8.99
N ASP A 169 5.45 16.28 -8.79
CA ASP A 169 4.55 16.82 -7.74
C ASP A 169 3.07 16.45 -7.95
N GLU A 170 2.65 16.08 -9.15
CA GLU A 170 1.28 15.64 -9.46
C GLU A 170 1.07 14.13 -9.27
N ALA A 171 2.16 13.35 -9.15
CA ALA A 171 2.07 11.93 -8.88
C ALA A 171 1.92 11.65 -7.38
N VAL A 172 1.13 10.65 -7.02
CA VAL A 172 0.98 10.22 -5.62
C VAL A 172 2.07 9.26 -5.19
N ALA A 173 2.70 8.56 -6.13
CA ALA A 173 3.83 7.68 -5.90
C ALA A 173 4.57 7.36 -7.19
N PHE A 174 5.74 6.74 -7.05
CA PHE A 174 6.55 6.18 -8.15
C PHE A 174 6.77 4.71 -7.89
N GLU A 175 6.51 3.88 -8.88
CA GLU A 175 6.64 2.43 -8.80
C GLU A 175 7.70 1.93 -9.78
N LEU A 176 8.55 1.02 -9.31
CA LEU A 176 9.34 0.15 -10.16
C LEU A 176 8.61 -1.18 -10.30
N ARG A 177 8.26 -1.54 -11.53
CA ARG A 177 7.56 -2.79 -11.85
C ARG A 177 8.31 -3.61 -12.86
N GLU A 178 8.15 -4.93 -12.75
CA GLU A 178 8.77 -5.87 -13.67
C GLU A 178 8.01 -5.85 -15.01
N LYS A 179 8.72 -5.56 -16.09
CA LYS A 179 8.28 -5.60 -17.50
C LYS A 179 7.25 -4.54 -17.89
N ASP A 180 6.12 -4.43 -17.21
CA ASP A 180 5.03 -3.53 -17.58
C ASP A 180 4.23 -3.03 -16.38
N ALA A 181 3.22 -2.20 -16.63
CA ALA A 181 2.38 -1.58 -15.58
C ALA A 181 1.58 -2.58 -14.73
N ASN A 182 1.37 -3.79 -15.21
CA ASN A 182 0.67 -4.88 -14.51
C ASN A 182 1.65 -5.90 -13.92
N GLY A 183 2.94 -5.74 -14.21
CA GLY A 183 4.00 -6.59 -13.70
C GLY A 183 4.12 -6.51 -12.18
N LYS A 184 4.94 -7.40 -11.62
CA LYS A 184 5.19 -7.42 -10.18
C LYS A 184 5.74 -6.08 -9.70
N LEU A 185 5.20 -5.54 -8.62
CA LEU A 185 5.77 -4.39 -7.93
C LEU A 185 7.11 -4.81 -7.31
N LEU A 186 8.18 -4.14 -7.70
CA LEU A 186 9.54 -4.38 -7.22
C LEU A 186 9.92 -3.42 -6.09
N TYR A 187 9.55 -2.16 -6.25
CA TYR A 187 9.80 -1.10 -5.27
C TYR A 187 8.84 0.07 -5.49
N PHE A 188 8.60 0.87 -4.47
CA PHE A 188 7.86 2.13 -4.60
C PHE A 188 8.45 3.22 -3.71
N SER A 189 8.18 4.47 -4.09
CA SER A 189 8.52 5.64 -3.29
C SER A 189 7.49 6.75 -3.50
N THR A 190 7.28 7.58 -2.50
CA THR A 190 6.52 8.83 -2.60
C THR A 190 7.42 10.05 -2.78
N PHE A 191 8.74 9.83 -2.82
CA PHE A 191 9.73 10.89 -2.98
C PHE A 191 10.18 11.01 -4.43
N ILE A 192 10.44 12.22 -4.88
CA ILE A 192 10.97 12.51 -6.22
C ILE A 192 12.48 12.18 -6.37
N LYS A 193 13.15 11.86 -5.27
CA LYS A 193 14.52 11.32 -5.25
C LYS A 193 14.59 10.21 -4.23
N PHE A 194 15.05 9.05 -4.65
CA PHE A 194 15.18 7.88 -3.77
C PHE A 194 16.24 6.91 -4.29
N GLU A 195 16.72 6.07 -3.39
CA GLU A 195 17.64 4.97 -3.71
C GLU A 195 16.92 3.63 -3.62
N VAL A 196 17.10 2.79 -4.63
CA VAL A 196 16.52 1.44 -4.67
C VAL A 196 17.42 0.47 -3.91
N PRO A 197 16.90 -0.28 -2.92
CA PRO A 197 17.69 -1.24 -2.15
C PRO A 197 18.40 -2.27 -3.02
N LEU A 198 19.60 -2.72 -2.59
CA LEU A 198 20.40 -3.74 -3.29
C LEU A 198 19.66 -5.07 -3.49
N THR A 199 18.69 -5.36 -2.64
CA THR A 199 17.87 -6.58 -2.71
C THR A 199 16.87 -6.59 -3.86
N VAL A 200 16.63 -5.43 -4.51
CA VAL A 200 15.70 -5.28 -5.63
C VAL A 200 16.47 -5.42 -6.95
N SER A 201 16.04 -6.35 -7.80
CA SER A 201 16.58 -6.47 -9.18
C SER A 201 15.98 -5.39 -10.07
N LEU A 202 16.85 -4.70 -10.81
CA LEU A 202 16.45 -3.68 -11.80
C LEU A 202 16.49 -4.17 -13.24
N THR A 203 16.82 -5.43 -13.49
CA THR A 203 17.09 -5.98 -14.85
C THR A 203 15.96 -5.76 -15.84
N TYR A 204 14.72 -5.85 -15.38
CA TYR A 204 13.53 -5.61 -16.22
C TYR A 204 12.57 -4.59 -15.58
N ALA A 205 13.12 -3.78 -14.67
CA ALA A 205 12.31 -2.80 -13.98
C ALA A 205 11.96 -1.63 -14.91
N LYS A 206 10.71 -1.21 -14.86
CA LYS A 206 10.23 0.02 -15.48
C LYS A 206 9.68 0.94 -14.42
N LEU A 207 9.95 2.22 -14.58
CA LEU A 207 9.55 3.26 -13.65
C LEU A 207 8.22 3.88 -14.09
N TYR A 208 7.29 3.97 -13.16
CA TYR A 208 5.96 4.55 -13.38
C TYR A 208 5.67 5.65 -12.37
N ALA A 209 5.05 6.74 -12.84
CA ALA A 209 4.33 7.66 -11.98
C ALA A 209 2.90 7.15 -11.79
N VAL A 210 2.42 7.18 -10.55
CA VAL A 210 1.06 6.76 -10.20
C VAL A 210 0.18 7.97 -9.95
N GLN A 211 -0.91 8.05 -10.68
CA GLN A 211 -1.95 9.06 -10.51
C GLN A 211 -2.88 8.69 -9.38
N ALA A 212 -3.61 9.65 -8.82
CA ALA A 212 -4.50 9.43 -7.67
C ALA A 212 -5.62 8.40 -7.93
N ASP A 213 -5.99 8.14 -9.19
CA ASP A 213 -6.95 7.10 -9.57
C ASP A 213 -6.32 5.70 -9.74
N GLY A 214 -5.02 5.59 -9.47
CA GLY A 214 -4.23 4.38 -9.67
C GLY A 214 -3.73 4.16 -11.10
N LYS A 215 -3.99 5.09 -12.04
CA LYS A 215 -3.42 5.03 -13.38
C LYS A 215 -1.90 5.18 -13.31
N ARG A 216 -1.21 4.33 -14.03
CA ARG A 216 0.25 4.33 -14.14
C ARG A 216 0.69 4.94 -15.46
N ILE A 217 1.63 5.86 -15.39
CA ILE A 217 2.25 6.50 -16.54
C ILE A 217 3.70 6.08 -16.56
N LEU A 218 4.13 5.42 -17.65
CA LEU A 218 5.52 5.04 -17.83
C LEU A 218 6.38 6.30 -17.93
N LEU A 219 7.44 6.34 -17.15
CA LEU A 219 8.46 7.38 -17.23
C LEU A 219 9.59 6.85 -18.08
N GLU A 220 9.68 7.36 -19.29
CA GLU A 220 10.79 7.06 -20.20
C GLU A 220 12.03 7.86 -19.76
N GLU A 221 13.19 7.24 -19.96
CA GLU A 221 14.49 7.88 -19.76
C GLU A 221 14.73 8.99 -20.80
#